data_db56615dfe99fd808374ee8ea4f1a3c5
#
_entry.id   db56615dfe99fd808374ee8ea4f1a3c5
#
_cell.length_a   1.000
_cell.length_b   1.000
_cell.length_c   1.000
_cell.angle_alpha   90.00
_cell.angle_beta   90.00
_cell.angle_gamma   90.00
#
_symmetry.space_group_name_H-M   'P 1'
#
loop_
_entity.id
_entity.type
_entity.pdbx_description
1 polymer ?
#
loop_
_entity_poly.entity_id
_entity_poly.type
_entity_poly.pdbx_seq_one_letter_code
_entity_poly.pdbx_strand_id
1 'polypeptide(L)'
;TDGLKDLKVVDAGDLMMPGGDLVASLAVLREATEKISRAGAIPVILGGDHSIASADVAGIANHRGYGKISMIHFDAHADTGEDQMGALVGHGTPMRRLIEEGYVRGDRFLQLGLRGYWPDAVTHAWMRDQGMRSYEMTEIHHRGLTAVLDESFATLTDGCDGVFLSVDIDVVDPGMAPGTGTPEPGGMTSRELLEAVRRICLELPVVGIDVVEVAPPFDSADITAILANRVVLEALSAIAKRRSGTAYSPTQNL
;
A
#
# COMPACT_ATOMS: atom_id res chain seq x y z
N THR A 1 15.70 -3.40 17.51
CA THR A 1 14.84 -4.56 17.83
C THR A 1 14.93 -5.57 16.71
N ASP A 2 15.07 -6.83 17.04
CA ASP A 2 15.07 -7.91 16.09
C ASP A 2 13.62 -8.43 15.94
N GLY A 3 12.83 -7.75 15.11
CA GLY A 3 11.42 -8.09 14.90
C GLY A 3 11.22 -9.54 14.42
N LEU A 4 12.23 -10.13 13.80
CA LEU A 4 12.20 -11.53 13.37
C LEU A 4 12.26 -12.52 14.54
N LYS A 5 12.73 -12.10 15.71
CA LYS A 5 12.67 -12.93 16.94
C LYS A 5 11.31 -12.88 17.61
N ASP A 6 10.61 -11.76 17.46
CA ASP A 6 9.32 -11.51 18.13
C ASP A 6 8.13 -11.92 17.26
N LEU A 7 8.34 -12.14 15.96
CA LEU A 7 7.34 -12.60 15.00
C LEU A 7 7.72 -13.98 14.44
N LYS A 8 6.70 -14.82 14.26
CA LYS A 8 6.83 -16.01 13.42
C LYS A 8 6.67 -15.59 11.95
N VAL A 9 7.77 -15.29 11.28
CA VAL A 9 7.81 -14.97 9.85
C VAL A 9 8.04 -16.26 9.05
N VAL A 10 7.29 -16.45 7.98
CA VAL A 10 7.38 -17.60 7.09
C VAL A 10 7.47 -17.08 5.66
N ASP A 11 8.47 -17.51 4.92
CA ASP A 11 8.53 -17.34 3.47
C ASP A 11 7.57 -18.35 2.82
N ALA A 12 6.54 -17.84 2.14
CA ALA A 12 5.53 -18.66 1.47
C ALA A 12 5.93 -19.04 0.03
N GLY A 13 7.07 -18.53 -0.44
CA GLY A 13 7.58 -18.76 -1.80
C GLY A 13 6.85 -17.91 -2.86
N ASP A 14 7.16 -18.19 -4.11
CA ASP A 14 6.60 -17.49 -5.27
C ASP A 14 5.29 -18.15 -5.74
N LEU A 15 4.34 -17.32 -6.16
CA LEU A 15 3.12 -17.80 -6.78
C LEU A 15 3.36 -18.05 -8.28
N MET A 16 2.99 -19.25 -8.75
CA MET A 16 3.05 -19.58 -10.17
C MET A 16 1.88 -18.91 -10.91
N MET A 17 2.19 -17.81 -11.59
CA MET A 17 1.23 -17.02 -12.34
C MET A 17 1.07 -17.55 -13.77
N PRO A 18 -0.17 -17.66 -14.30
CA PRO A 18 -0.39 -17.96 -15.71
C PRO A 18 0.20 -16.87 -16.61
N GLY A 19 1.13 -17.25 -17.49
CA GLY A 19 1.80 -16.29 -18.39
C GLY A 19 0.83 -15.65 -19.37
N GLY A 20 0.81 -14.31 -19.45
CA GLY A 20 0.01 -13.55 -20.40
C GLY A 20 -1.49 -13.45 -20.07
N ASP A 21 -1.94 -13.94 -18.91
CA ASP A 21 -3.32 -13.82 -18.44
C ASP A 21 -3.34 -13.13 -17.07
N LEU A 22 -3.50 -11.81 -17.08
CA LEU A 22 -3.53 -11.01 -15.87
C LEU A 22 -4.71 -11.39 -14.96
N VAL A 23 -5.89 -11.61 -15.51
CA VAL A 23 -7.09 -11.94 -14.72
C VAL A 23 -6.93 -13.27 -14.00
N ALA A 24 -6.42 -14.29 -14.69
CA ALA A 24 -6.13 -15.58 -14.09
C ALA A 24 -5.01 -15.47 -13.03
N SER A 25 -3.99 -14.65 -13.26
CA SER A 25 -2.91 -14.38 -12.30
C SER A 25 -3.44 -13.74 -11.02
N LEU A 26 -4.29 -12.73 -11.15
CA LEU A 26 -4.94 -12.08 -10.00
C LEU A 26 -5.86 -13.03 -9.22
N ALA A 27 -6.52 -13.97 -9.91
CA ALA A 27 -7.32 -14.99 -9.23
C ALA A 27 -6.46 -15.92 -8.35
N VAL A 28 -5.28 -16.34 -8.84
CA VAL A 28 -4.30 -17.13 -8.05
C VAL A 28 -3.84 -16.37 -6.82
N LEU A 29 -3.50 -15.09 -6.99
CA LEU A 29 -3.05 -14.24 -5.89
C LEU A 29 -4.15 -14.03 -4.84
N ARG A 30 -5.37 -13.74 -5.27
CA ARG A 30 -6.53 -13.57 -4.38
C ARG A 30 -6.79 -14.82 -3.53
N GLU A 31 -6.72 -16.00 -4.12
CA GLU A 31 -6.86 -17.26 -3.36
C GLU A 31 -5.74 -17.44 -2.33
N ALA A 32 -4.50 -17.11 -2.68
CA ALA A 32 -3.36 -17.21 -1.79
C ALA A 32 -3.48 -16.26 -0.60
N THR A 33 -3.83 -14.97 -0.83
CA THR A 33 -3.98 -13.97 0.23
C THR A 33 -5.18 -14.28 1.13
N GLU A 34 -6.29 -14.77 0.58
CA GLU A 34 -7.42 -15.25 1.36
C GLU A 34 -7.01 -16.41 2.29
N LYS A 35 -6.26 -17.38 1.77
CA LYS A 35 -5.76 -18.54 2.54
C LYS A 35 -4.83 -18.12 3.67
N ILE A 36 -3.92 -17.19 3.42
CA ILE A 36 -3.01 -16.64 4.43
C ILE A 36 -3.81 -15.91 5.51
N SER A 37 -4.76 -15.06 5.11
CA SER A 37 -5.62 -14.31 6.04
C SER A 37 -6.48 -15.25 6.90
N ARG A 38 -7.06 -16.30 6.32
CA ARG A 38 -7.84 -17.33 7.06
C ARG A 38 -6.98 -18.11 8.07
N ALA A 39 -5.70 -18.26 7.81
CA ALA A 39 -4.75 -18.86 8.74
C ALA A 39 -4.38 -17.93 9.92
N GLY A 40 -4.90 -16.70 9.96
CA GLY A 40 -4.61 -15.69 10.99
C GLY A 40 -3.25 -15.02 10.82
N ALA A 41 -2.60 -15.19 9.67
CA ALA A 41 -1.36 -14.52 9.32
C ALA A 41 -1.62 -13.21 8.57
N ILE A 42 -0.64 -12.30 8.60
CA ILE A 42 -0.64 -11.06 7.82
C ILE A 42 0.15 -11.35 6.54
N PRO A 43 -0.47 -11.33 5.36
CA PRO A 43 0.26 -11.43 4.11
C PRO A 43 1.13 -10.19 3.89
N VAL A 44 2.38 -10.39 3.51
CA VAL A 44 3.30 -9.37 3.03
C VAL A 44 3.68 -9.78 1.61
N ILE A 45 3.20 -9.02 0.63
CA ILE A 45 3.31 -9.34 -0.78
C ILE A 45 4.45 -8.49 -1.37
N LEU A 46 5.39 -9.17 -2.01
CA LEU A 46 6.47 -8.52 -2.76
C LEU A 46 6.11 -8.62 -4.23
N GLY A 47 5.59 -7.54 -4.73
CA GLY A 47 4.82 -7.62 -5.93
C GLY A 47 5.56 -7.47 -7.20
N GLY A 48 4.88 -7.46 -8.27
CA GLY A 48 5.08 -6.94 -9.59
C GLY A 48 4.55 -5.52 -9.69
N ASP A 49 3.73 -5.27 -10.71
CA ASP A 49 3.05 -4.00 -10.88
C ASP A 49 1.85 -3.83 -9.93
N HIS A 50 1.30 -2.62 -9.86
CA HIS A 50 0.25 -2.30 -8.90
C HIS A 50 -1.10 -2.96 -9.15
N SER A 51 -1.31 -3.64 -10.29
CA SER A 51 -2.54 -4.39 -10.57
C SER A 51 -2.85 -5.43 -9.49
N ILE A 52 -1.82 -5.94 -8.80
CA ILE A 52 -1.95 -6.97 -7.76
C ILE A 52 -2.75 -6.51 -6.55
N ALA A 53 -2.74 -5.22 -6.20
CA ALA A 53 -3.44 -4.68 -5.04
C ALA A 53 -4.94 -5.03 -5.05
N SER A 54 -5.56 -5.08 -6.24
CA SER A 54 -6.96 -5.50 -6.38
C SER A 54 -7.22 -6.92 -5.88
N ALA A 55 -6.28 -7.84 -6.10
CA ALA A 55 -6.38 -9.23 -5.68
C ALA A 55 -5.99 -9.41 -4.21
N ASP A 56 -4.96 -8.71 -3.76
CA ASP A 56 -4.44 -8.78 -2.40
C ASP A 56 -5.50 -8.40 -1.38
N VAL A 57 -6.12 -7.24 -1.58
CA VAL A 57 -7.17 -6.72 -0.70
C VAL A 57 -8.43 -7.54 -0.82
N ALA A 58 -8.83 -7.94 -2.05
CA ALA A 58 -10.02 -8.77 -2.25
C ALA A 58 -9.92 -10.12 -1.52
N GLY A 59 -8.75 -10.76 -1.55
CA GLY A 59 -8.54 -12.02 -0.83
C GLY A 59 -8.70 -11.86 0.69
N ILE A 60 -8.17 -10.78 1.26
CA ILE A 60 -8.35 -10.50 2.69
C ILE A 60 -9.81 -10.14 3.01
N ALA A 61 -10.48 -9.34 2.15
CA ALA A 61 -11.87 -8.95 2.33
C ALA A 61 -12.84 -10.14 2.23
N ASN A 62 -12.55 -11.15 1.40
CA ASN A 62 -13.31 -12.40 1.35
C ASN A 62 -13.34 -13.13 2.70
N HIS A 63 -12.28 -13.01 3.47
CA HIS A 63 -12.22 -13.60 4.81
C HIS A 63 -12.82 -12.69 5.89
N ARG A 64 -12.49 -11.39 5.86
CA ARG A 64 -12.84 -10.44 6.93
C ARG A 64 -14.19 -9.76 6.76
N GLY A 65 -14.70 -9.72 5.53
CA GLY A 65 -15.94 -9.04 5.16
C GLY A 65 -15.71 -7.80 4.30
N TYR A 66 -16.61 -7.56 3.38
CA TYR A 66 -16.60 -6.42 2.46
C TYR A 66 -16.80 -5.12 3.23
N GLY A 67 -16.03 -4.09 2.88
CA GLY A 67 -16.04 -2.79 3.55
C GLY A 67 -15.54 -2.79 5.00
N LYS A 68 -14.92 -3.91 5.44
CA LYS A 68 -14.34 -4.04 6.78
C LYS A 68 -12.84 -3.75 6.84
N ILE A 69 -12.23 -3.55 5.69
CA ILE A 69 -10.82 -3.17 5.56
C ILE A 69 -10.76 -1.73 5.09
N SER A 70 -9.98 -0.91 5.75
CA SER A 70 -9.55 0.39 5.25
C SER A 70 -8.24 0.25 4.50
N MET A 71 -7.93 1.22 3.65
CA MET A 71 -6.73 1.20 2.83
C MET A 71 -5.91 2.46 3.01
N ILE A 72 -4.60 2.28 3.15
CA ILE A 72 -3.60 3.33 3.02
C ILE A 72 -2.77 3.01 1.78
N HIS A 73 -2.74 3.94 0.86
CA HIS A 73 -2.11 3.81 -0.44
C HIS A 73 -1.04 4.91 -0.58
N PHE A 74 0.22 4.52 -0.60
CA PHE A 74 1.36 5.38 -0.93
C PHE A 74 1.68 5.25 -2.39
N ASP A 75 1.61 6.35 -3.15
CA ASP A 75 1.79 6.33 -4.59
C ASP A 75 1.94 7.75 -5.14
N ALA A 76 2.68 7.92 -6.21
CA ALA A 76 2.63 9.13 -7.02
C ALA A 76 1.32 9.26 -7.79
N HIS A 77 0.68 8.13 -8.12
CA HIS A 77 -0.51 8.00 -8.94
C HIS A 77 -1.74 7.61 -8.12
N ALA A 78 -2.92 7.87 -8.65
CA ALA A 78 -4.16 7.53 -7.93
C ALA A 78 -4.62 6.08 -8.16
N ASP A 79 -4.26 5.48 -9.27
CA ASP A 79 -4.63 4.13 -9.70
C ASP A 79 -6.14 3.84 -9.68
N THR A 80 -6.91 4.90 -9.91
CA THR A 80 -8.38 4.93 -9.92
C THR A 80 -8.96 5.12 -11.32
N GLY A 81 -8.19 4.80 -12.35
CA GLY A 81 -8.66 4.84 -13.73
C GLY A 81 -9.89 3.98 -13.96
N GLU A 82 -10.79 4.43 -14.83
CA GLU A 82 -11.95 3.64 -15.24
C GLU A 82 -11.52 2.41 -16.04
N ASP A 83 -10.60 2.62 -16.95
CA ASP A 83 -9.91 1.59 -17.71
C ASP A 83 -8.46 2.00 -17.98
N GLN A 84 -7.67 1.07 -18.47
CA GLN A 84 -6.34 1.29 -19.00
C GLN A 84 -6.27 0.72 -20.42
N MET A 85 -6.29 1.63 -21.43
CA MET A 85 -6.32 1.26 -22.86
C MET A 85 -7.48 0.31 -23.21
N GLY A 86 -8.65 0.51 -22.60
CA GLY A 86 -9.85 -0.32 -22.79
C GLY A 86 -9.90 -1.59 -21.91
N ALA A 87 -8.90 -1.86 -21.09
CA ALA A 87 -8.91 -2.95 -20.12
C ALA A 87 -9.32 -2.45 -18.75
N LEU A 88 -10.29 -3.10 -18.11
CA LEU A 88 -10.75 -2.75 -16.75
C LEU A 88 -9.72 -3.10 -15.67
N VAL A 89 -8.79 -3.98 -15.99
CA VAL A 89 -7.77 -4.49 -15.08
C VAL A 89 -6.38 -4.13 -15.62
N GLY A 90 -5.61 -3.41 -14.81
CA GLY A 90 -4.26 -2.98 -15.10
C GLY A 90 -3.67 -2.25 -13.90
N HIS A 91 -2.41 -1.82 -13.96
CA HIS A 91 -1.76 -1.17 -12.82
C HIS A 91 -2.36 0.20 -12.47
N GLY A 92 -2.98 0.92 -13.42
CA GLY A 92 -3.62 2.22 -13.17
C GLY A 92 -5.10 2.14 -12.72
N THR A 93 -5.65 0.94 -12.43
CA THR A 93 -7.08 0.77 -12.17
C THR A 93 -7.44 0.02 -10.87
N PRO A 94 -6.52 -0.57 -10.12
CA PRO A 94 -6.85 -1.51 -9.05
C PRO A 94 -7.65 -0.85 -7.92
N MET A 95 -7.35 0.39 -7.58
CA MET A 95 -8.01 1.09 -6.48
C MET A 95 -9.48 1.37 -6.77
N ARG A 96 -9.81 1.67 -8.03
CA ARG A 96 -11.19 1.81 -8.46
C ARG A 96 -11.95 0.50 -8.35
N ARG A 97 -11.36 -0.61 -8.80
CA ARG A 97 -11.98 -1.95 -8.71
C ARG A 97 -12.30 -2.32 -7.26
N LEU A 98 -11.39 -2.06 -6.33
CA LEU A 98 -11.61 -2.33 -4.90
C LEU A 98 -12.83 -1.61 -4.33
N ILE A 99 -13.07 -0.38 -4.76
CA ILE A 99 -14.21 0.43 -4.29
C ILE A 99 -15.50 -0.01 -5.00
N GLU A 100 -15.49 -0.16 -6.32
CA GLU A 100 -16.69 -0.53 -7.10
C GLU A 100 -17.20 -1.93 -6.75
N GLU A 101 -16.30 -2.86 -6.43
CA GLU A 101 -16.64 -4.21 -5.99
C GLU A 101 -16.98 -4.31 -4.49
N GLY A 102 -16.85 -3.20 -3.75
CA GLY A 102 -17.23 -3.09 -2.35
C GLY A 102 -16.24 -3.72 -1.36
N TYR A 103 -15.05 -4.11 -1.81
CA TYR A 103 -14.01 -4.65 -0.91
C TYR A 103 -13.53 -3.61 0.08
N VAL A 104 -13.35 -2.37 -0.38
CA VAL A 104 -12.97 -1.21 0.45
C VAL A 104 -14.01 -0.11 0.24
N ARG A 105 -14.36 0.59 1.30
CA ARG A 105 -15.20 1.80 1.20
C ARG A 105 -14.34 2.97 0.80
N GLY A 106 -14.83 3.81 -0.12
CA GLY A 106 -14.10 5.02 -0.54
C GLY A 106 -13.81 5.97 0.62
N ASP A 107 -14.74 6.15 1.56
CA ASP A 107 -14.57 6.98 2.76
C ASP A 107 -13.63 6.37 3.83
N ARG A 108 -13.06 5.21 3.55
CA ARG A 108 -12.01 4.52 4.33
C ARG A 108 -10.76 4.27 3.48
N PHE A 109 -10.61 5.01 2.41
CA PHE A 109 -9.49 4.95 1.48
C PHE A 109 -8.66 6.23 1.58
N LEU A 110 -7.42 6.10 2.02
CA LEU A 110 -6.46 7.16 2.17
C LEU A 110 -5.36 7.03 1.12
N GLN A 111 -5.13 8.08 0.34
CA GLN A 111 -3.99 8.16 -0.58
C GLN A 111 -2.99 9.23 -0.13
N LEU A 112 -1.72 8.91 -0.25
CA LEU A 112 -0.60 9.74 0.18
C LEU A 112 0.47 9.79 -0.92
N GLY A 113 0.78 10.97 -1.41
CA GLY A 113 1.90 11.16 -2.33
C GLY A 113 1.55 11.60 -3.73
N LEU A 114 0.25 11.74 -4.05
CA LEU A 114 -0.20 12.07 -5.40
C LEU A 114 0.48 13.34 -5.94
N ARG A 115 0.90 13.26 -7.20
CA ARG A 115 1.53 14.37 -7.92
C ARG A 115 1.54 14.11 -9.44
N GLY A 116 2.15 15.00 -10.21
CA GLY A 116 2.16 14.88 -11.67
C GLY A 116 0.86 15.35 -12.31
N TYR A 117 0.51 14.76 -13.44
CA TYR A 117 -0.62 15.17 -14.29
C TYR A 117 -1.82 14.19 -14.23
N TRP A 118 -1.73 13.16 -13.45
CA TRP A 118 -2.76 12.14 -13.25
C TRP A 118 -3.20 12.11 -11.79
N PRO A 119 -4.48 11.84 -11.53
CA PRO A 119 -5.56 11.58 -12.49
C PRO A 119 -6.14 12.85 -13.12
N ASP A 120 -6.94 12.68 -14.16
CA ASP A 120 -7.67 13.77 -14.80
C ASP A 120 -8.84 14.28 -13.93
N ALA A 121 -9.48 15.37 -14.38
CA ALA A 121 -10.57 16.02 -13.62
C ALA A 121 -11.80 15.11 -13.43
N VAL A 122 -12.07 14.19 -14.37
CA VAL A 122 -13.21 13.25 -14.29
C VAL A 122 -12.93 12.20 -13.21
N THR A 123 -11.75 11.64 -13.22
CA THR A 123 -11.30 10.69 -12.21
C THR A 123 -11.22 11.31 -10.82
N HIS A 124 -10.72 12.54 -10.71
CA HIS A 124 -10.76 13.29 -9.44
C HIS A 124 -12.19 13.52 -8.93
N ALA A 125 -13.14 13.82 -9.82
CA ALA A 125 -14.55 13.98 -9.43
C ALA A 125 -15.10 12.66 -8.90
N TRP A 126 -14.84 11.55 -9.58
CA TRP A 126 -15.25 10.21 -9.12
C TRP A 126 -14.66 9.89 -7.73
N MET A 127 -13.38 10.13 -7.51
CA MET A 127 -12.73 9.90 -6.21
C MET A 127 -13.41 10.68 -5.08
N ARG A 128 -13.73 11.96 -5.32
CA ARG A 128 -14.48 12.78 -4.34
C ARG A 128 -15.87 12.23 -4.06
N ASP A 129 -16.59 11.79 -5.10
CA ASP A 129 -17.93 11.21 -4.96
C ASP A 129 -17.91 9.89 -4.16
N GLN A 130 -16.79 9.15 -4.20
CA GLN A 130 -16.57 7.99 -3.34
C GLN A 130 -16.18 8.35 -1.90
N GLY A 131 -15.91 9.61 -1.61
CA GLY A 131 -15.47 10.07 -0.29
C GLY A 131 -13.99 9.79 0.00
N MET A 132 -13.18 9.49 -1.01
CA MET A 132 -11.75 9.24 -0.84
C MET A 132 -11.03 10.47 -0.30
N ARG A 133 -10.08 10.25 0.60
CA ARG A 133 -9.16 11.30 1.05
C ARG A 133 -7.80 11.10 0.40
N SER A 134 -7.43 12.02 -0.46
CA SER A 134 -6.14 12.03 -1.14
C SER A 134 -5.32 13.23 -0.68
N TYR A 135 -4.09 12.97 -0.25
CA TYR A 135 -3.12 14.00 0.10
C TYR A 135 -2.06 14.08 -1.00
N GLU A 136 -2.11 15.17 -1.75
CA GLU A 136 -1.07 15.49 -2.72
C GLU A 136 0.25 15.83 -2.01
N MET A 137 1.38 15.63 -2.68
CA MET A 137 2.70 15.96 -2.13
C MET A 137 2.80 17.43 -1.71
N THR A 138 2.13 18.34 -2.42
CA THR A 138 2.06 19.76 -2.06
C THR A 138 1.44 19.96 -0.68
N GLU A 139 0.33 19.27 -0.39
CA GLU A 139 -0.31 19.35 0.93
C GLU A 139 0.57 18.73 2.02
N ILE A 140 1.15 17.55 1.75
CA ILE A 140 2.05 16.86 2.67
C ILE A 140 3.26 17.73 3.00
N HIS A 141 3.86 18.37 2.00
CA HIS A 141 5.00 19.25 2.17
C HIS A 141 4.68 20.46 3.09
N HIS A 142 3.53 21.09 2.88
CA HIS A 142 3.17 22.29 3.66
C HIS A 142 2.68 21.97 5.08
N ARG A 143 1.98 20.86 5.28
CA ARG A 143 1.41 20.49 6.57
C ARG A 143 2.33 19.63 7.42
N GLY A 144 3.24 18.91 6.78
CA GLY A 144 4.05 17.86 7.38
C GLY A 144 3.31 16.52 7.45
N LEU A 145 4.04 15.45 7.15
CA LEU A 145 3.52 14.07 7.11
C LEU A 145 2.88 13.64 8.45
N THR A 146 3.48 14.04 9.57
CA THR A 146 2.95 13.72 10.91
C THR A 146 1.52 14.22 11.10
N ALA A 147 1.25 15.49 10.75
CA ALA A 147 -0.08 16.07 10.90
C ALA A 147 -1.13 15.39 9.98
N VAL A 148 -0.71 14.99 8.78
CA VAL A 148 -1.55 14.25 7.84
C VAL A 148 -1.94 12.86 8.38
N LEU A 149 -0.99 12.13 8.93
CA LEU A 149 -1.24 10.83 9.53
C LEU A 149 -2.12 10.93 10.79
N ASP A 150 -1.86 11.91 11.67
CA ASP A 150 -2.65 12.13 12.89
C ASP A 150 -4.14 12.38 12.57
N GLU A 151 -4.42 13.18 11.55
CA GLU A 151 -5.78 13.45 11.08
C GLU A 151 -6.48 12.19 10.55
N SER A 152 -5.75 11.32 9.89
CA SER A 152 -6.31 10.21 9.11
C SER A 152 -6.60 8.96 9.94
N PHE A 153 -5.84 8.68 11.00
CA PHE A 153 -5.90 7.41 11.72
C PHE A 153 -7.26 7.09 12.35
N ALA A 154 -7.92 8.09 12.91
CA ALA A 154 -9.26 7.91 13.50
C ALA A 154 -10.29 7.48 12.44
N THR A 155 -10.24 8.08 11.25
CA THR A 155 -11.15 7.75 10.15
C THR A 155 -10.92 6.33 9.64
N LEU A 156 -9.67 5.90 9.52
CA LEU A 156 -9.33 4.56 9.00
C LEU A 156 -9.78 3.41 9.91
N THR A 157 -9.93 3.66 11.20
CA THR A 157 -10.35 2.62 12.17
C THR A 157 -11.84 2.63 12.46
N ASP A 158 -12.58 3.66 12.02
CA ASP A 158 -14.02 3.76 12.26
C ASP A 158 -14.82 2.78 11.39
N GLY A 159 -15.37 1.74 12.05
CA GLY A 159 -16.16 0.68 11.41
C GLY A 159 -15.36 -0.32 10.56
N CYS A 160 -14.02 -0.27 10.64
CA CYS A 160 -13.12 -1.21 9.99
C CYS A 160 -12.38 -2.09 11.02
N ASP A 161 -12.14 -3.34 10.64
CA ASP A 161 -11.49 -4.34 11.49
C ASP A 161 -9.97 -4.41 11.24
N GLY A 162 -9.48 -3.73 10.21
CA GLY A 162 -8.08 -3.70 9.86
C GLY A 162 -7.74 -2.75 8.72
N VAL A 163 -6.45 -2.50 8.57
CA VAL A 163 -5.88 -1.61 7.56
C VAL A 163 -5.00 -2.42 6.61
N PHE A 164 -5.21 -2.29 5.31
CA PHE A 164 -4.27 -2.73 4.30
C PHE A 164 -3.31 -1.57 3.97
N LEU A 165 -2.02 -1.85 3.93
CA LEU A 165 -0.99 -0.90 3.57
C LEU A 165 -0.41 -1.26 2.20
N SER A 166 -0.69 -0.45 1.19
CA SER A 166 -0.10 -0.57 -0.14
C SER A 166 0.96 0.49 -0.34
N VAL A 167 2.13 0.06 -0.78
CA VAL A 167 3.29 0.93 -1.00
C VAL A 167 3.79 0.75 -2.43
N ASP A 168 3.37 1.67 -3.30
CA ASP A 168 4.08 1.88 -4.55
C ASP A 168 5.39 2.60 -4.27
N ILE A 169 6.49 2.04 -4.75
CA ILE A 169 7.81 2.61 -4.47
C ILE A 169 8.03 3.97 -5.13
N ASP A 170 7.24 4.30 -6.16
CA ASP A 170 7.32 5.57 -6.88
C ASP A 170 6.74 6.75 -6.10
N VAL A 171 6.10 6.51 -4.95
CA VAL A 171 5.77 7.57 -3.98
C VAL A 171 7.02 8.33 -3.57
N VAL A 172 8.18 7.66 -3.56
CA VAL A 172 9.49 8.25 -3.25
C VAL A 172 10.01 9.03 -4.45
N ASP A 173 10.70 10.13 -4.18
CA ASP A 173 11.36 10.92 -5.22
C ASP A 173 12.36 10.07 -6.01
N PRO A 174 12.37 10.15 -7.36
CA PRO A 174 13.26 9.34 -8.20
C PRO A 174 14.76 9.61 -7.96
N GLY A 175 15.12 10.70 -7.30
CA GLY A 175 16.48 10.92 -6.81
C GLY A 175 16.91 9.94 -5.71
N MET A 176 15.97 9.24 -5.06
CA MET A 176 16.21 8.26 -4.00
C MET A 176 15.70 6.85 -4.37
N ALA A 177 14.73 6.74 -5.28
CA ALA A 177 14.16 5.48 -5.75
C ALA A 177 13.92 5.52 -7.26
N PRO A 178 14.98 5.46 -8.09
CA PRO A 178 14.85 5.53 -9.55
C PRO A 178 14.35 4.23 -10.19
N GLY A 179 14.41 3.10 -9.49
CA GLY A 179 14.10 1.77 -10.01
C GLY A 179 12.61 1.46 -10.00
N THR A 180 11.83 2.23 -10.78
CA THR A 180 10.38 2.05 -10.96
C THR A 180 9.97 2.35 -12.39
N GLY A 181 8.76 1.95 -12.79
CA GLY A 181 8.25 2.09 -14.15
C GLY A 181 7.80 3.50 -14.52
N THR A 182 7.17 4.20 -13.56
CA THR A 182 6.52 5.51 -13.76
C THR A 182 6.98 6.56 -12.73
N PRO A 183 8.29 6.89 -12.68
CA PRO A 183 8.80 7.82 -11.69
C PRO A 183 8.28 9.25 -11.90
N GLU A 184 7.85 9.90 -10.81
CA GLU A 184 7.44 11.30 -10.80
C GLU A 184 8.32 12.14 -9.85
N PRO A 185 8.84 13.31 -10.28
CA PRO A 185 9.64 14.19 -9.42
C PRO A 185 8.82 14.81 -8.27
N GLY A 186 9.51 15.22 -7.21
CA GLY A 186 8.88 15.92 -6.08
C GLY A 186 8.17 14.98 -5.11
N GLY A 187 8.63 13.73 -5.02
CA GLY A 187 8.09 12.70 -4.15
C GLY A 187 8.54 12.81 -2.68
N MET A 188 8.14 11.83 -1.90
CA MET A 188 8.60 11.68 -0.53
C MET A 188 10.10 11.38 -0.49
N THR A 189 10.74 11.79 0.58
CA THR A 189 12.06 11.24 0.91
C THR A 189 11.92 9.80 1.40
N SER A 190 12.97 8.99 1.25
CA SER A 190 13.02 7.66 1.84
C SER A 190 12.79 7.69 3.37
N ARG A 191 13.22 8.77 4.04
CA ARG A 191 13.01 8.94 5.48
C ARG A 191 11.54 9.12 5.83
N GLU A 192 10.82 9.92 5.08
CA GLU A 192 9.38 10.15 5.31
C GLU A 192 8.58 8.87 5.11
N LEU A 193 8.84 8.12 4.03
CA LEU A 193 8.17 6.83 3.80
C LEU A 193 8.43 5.84 4.93
N LEU A 194 9.69 5.64 5.33
CA LEU A 194 10.03 4.70 6.41
C LEU A 194 9.39 5.10 7.75
N GLU A 195 9.31 6.39 8.05
CA GLU A 195 8.64 6.88 9.27
C GLU A 195 7.12 6.68 9.21
N ALA A 196 6.50 6.93 8.06
CA ALA A 196 5.07 6.67 7.87
C ALA A 196 4.73 5.19 8.04
N VAL A 197 5.47 4.30 7.38
CA VAL A 197 5.29 2.84 7.49
C VAL A 197 5.45 2.38 8.94
N ARG A 198 6.46 2.89 9.64
CA ARG A 198 6.67 2.62 11.07
C ARG A 198 5.46 3.00 11.90
N ARG A 199 4.96 4.22 11.76
CA ARG A 199 3.81 4.72 12.51
C ARG A 199 2.55 3.91 12.21
N ILE A 200 2.24 3.71 10.94
CA ILE A 200 1.07 2.95 10.50
C ILE A 200 1.07 1.55 11.10
N CYS A 201 2.16 0.82 10.95
CA CYS A 201 2.26 -0.56 11.45
C CYS A 201 2.32 -0.66 12.98
N LEU A 202 2.77 0.37 13.67
CA LEU A 202 2.81 0.42 15.13
C LEU A 202 1.46 0.83 15.74
N GLU A 203 0.76 1.79 15.12
CA GLU A 203 -0.44 2.41 15.68
C GLU A 203 -1.74 1.77 15.16
N LEU A 204 -1.76 1.23 13.93
CA LEU A 204 -2.95 0.68 13.30
C LEU A 204 -2.96 -0.86 13.22
N PRO A 205 -4.13 -1.50 13.20
CA PRO A 205 -4.28 -2.95 13.06
C PRO A 205 -4.04 -3.39 11.60
N VAL A 206 -2.79 -3.40 11.15
CA VAL A 206 -2.44 -3.81 9.79
C VAL A 206 -2.77 -5.28 9.57
N VAL A 207 -3.47 -5.59 8.48
CA VAL A 207 -3.96 -6.93 8.12
C VAL A 207 -3.39 -7.46 6.80
N GLY A 208 -2.69 -6.64 6.06
CA GLY A 208 -1.95 -6.99 4.86
C GLY A 208 -1.08 -5.85 4.42
N ILE A 209 -0.03 -6.15 3.68
CA ILE A 209 0.94 -5.18 3.13
C ILE A 209 1.33 -5.66 1.75
N ASP A 210 1.40 -4.75 0.79
CA ASP A 210 2.16 -4.96 -0.44
C ASP A 210 3.24 -3.90 -0.62
N VAL A 211 4.29 -4.25 -1.37
CA VAL A 211 5.32 -3.33 -1.88
C VAL A 211 5.47 -3.62 -3.36
N VAL A 212 5.15 -2.65 -4.19
CA VAL A 212 4.98 -2.83 -5.63
C VAL A 212 5.82 -1.87 -6.46
N GLU A 213 5.82 -2.08 -7.77
CA GLU A 213 6.48 -1.26 -8.81
C GLU A 213 8.00 -1.16 -8.68
N VAL A 214 8.64 -2.03 -7.92
CA VAL A 214 10.10 -2.11 -7.89
C VAL A 214 10.60 -2.77 -9.18
N ALA A 215 11.32 -2.00 -9.98
CA ALA A 215 11.84 -2.42 -11.29
C ALA A 215 13.37 -2.40 -11.33
N PRO A 216 14.06 -3.47 -10.91
CA PRO A 216 15.52 -3.52 -10.86
C PRO A 216 16.25 -3.16 -12.14
N PRO A 217 15.72 -3.44 -13.36
CA PRO A 217 16.37 -3.02 -14.60
C PRO A 217 16.53 -1.50 -14.77
N PHE A 218 15.72 -0.70 -14.07
CA PHE A 218 15.78 0.75 -14.08
C PHE A 218 16.52 1.33 -12.87
N ASP A 219 16.92 0.45 -11.93
CA ASP A 219 17.55 0.88 -10.68
C ASP A 219 19.04 1.22 -10.87
N SER A 220 19.58 1.95 -9.91
CA SER A 220 21.00 2.31 -9.85
C SER A 220 21.60 1.73 -8.57
N ALA A 221 22.50 0.77 -8.72
CA ALA A 221 23.15 0.09 -7.59
C ALA A 221 22.15 -0.48 -6.55
N ASP A 222 21.01 -0.96 -7.00
CA ASP A 222 19.95 -1.58 -6.19
C ASP A 222 19.38 -0.68 -5.09
N ILE A 223 19.53 0.64 -5.17
CA ILE A 223 19.10 1.55 -4.10
C ILE A 223 17.60 1.52 -3.86
N THR A 224 16.79 1.35 -4.92
CA THR A 224 15.33 1.21 -4.81
C THR A 224 14.95 -0.13 -4.18
N ALA A 225 15.55 -1.21 -4.64
CA ALA A 225 15.32 -2.55 -4.06
C ALA A 225 15.74 -2.61 -2.58
N ILE A 226 16.85 -1.96 -2.21
CA ILE A 226 17.30 -1.82 -0.82
C ILE A 226 16.28 -1.03 0.01
N LEU A 227 15.72 0.05 -0.53
CA LEU A 227 14.68 0.83 0.14
C LEU A 227 13.41 -0.01 0.34
N ALA A 228 12.94 -0.72 -0.69
CA ALA A 228 11.77 -1.60 -0.60
C ALA A 228 11.96 -2.69 0.46
N ASN A 229 13.13 -3.34 0.50
CA ASN A 229 13.48 -4.26 1.58
C ASN A 229 13.41 -3.57 2.96
N ARG A 230 13.88 -2.32 3.07
CA ARG A 230 13.82 -1.58 4.32
C ARG A 230 12.39 -1.25 4.74
N VAL A 231 11.48 -0.95 3.81
CA VAL A 231 10.04 -0.77 4.07
C VAL A 231 9.46 -2.01 4.74
N VAL A 232 9.73 -3.19 4.20
CA VAL A 232 9.28 -4.47 4.79
C VAL A 232 9.85 -4.67 6.20
N LEU A 233 11.13 -4.42 6.41
CA LEU A 233 11.77 -4.56 7.73
C LEU A 233 11.21 -3.59 8.77
N GLU A 234 10.92 -2.34 8.39
CA GLU A 234 10.25 -1.37 9.27
C GLU A 234 8.84 -1.83 9.63
N ALA A 235 8.08 -2.32 8.65
CA ALA A 235 6.73 -2.83 8.89
C ALA A 235 6.74 -4.02 9.86
N LEU A 236 7.57 -5.04 9.62
CA LEU A 236 7.69 -6.20 10.49
C LEU A 236 8.13 -5.81 11.91
N SER A 237 9.11 -4.92 12.04
CA SER A 237 9.60 -4.45 13.35
C SER A 237 8.51 -3.68 14.10
N ALA A 238 7.74 -2.84 13.41
CA ALA A 238 6.64 -2.08 14.00
C ALA A 238 5.49 -2.99 14.44
N ILE A 239 5.10 -3.97 13.62
CA ILE A 239 4.08 -4.97 13.98
C ILE A 239 4.52 -5.78 15.20
N ALA A 240 5.78 -6.19 15.29
CA ALA A 240 6.33 -6.88 16.46
C ALA A 240 6.19 -6.03 17.72
N LYS A 241 6.57 -4.77 17.63
CA LYS A 241 6.47 -3.80 18.73
C LYS A 241 5.03 -3.51 19.14
N ARG A 242 4.11 -3.37 18.17
CA ARG A 242 2.69 -3.22 18.45
C ARG A 242 2.14 -4.40 19.25
N ARG A 243 2.51 -5.63 18.88
CA ARG A 243 2.11 -6.85 19.61
C ARG A 243 2.64 -6.89 21.04
N SER A 244 3.78 -6.29 21.31
CA SER A 244 4.35 -6.15 22.67
C SER A 244 3.80 -4.96 23.46
N GLY A 245 2.85 -4.20 22.90
CA GLY A 245 2.23 -3.05 23.57
C GLY A 245 3.09 -1.77 23.57
N THR A 246 4.11 -1.69 22.71
CA THR A 246 4.94 -0.49 22.58
C THR A 246 4.17 0.62 21.89
N ALA A 247 4.15 1.82 22.48
CA ALA A 247 3.59 3.01 21.86
C ALA A 247 4.60 3.68 20.90
N TYR A 248 4.08 4.41 19.93
CA TYR A 248 4.91 5.23 19.03
C TYR A 248 5.65 6.31 19.81
N SER A 249 6.89 6.52 19.44
CA SER A 249 7.71 7.66 19.89
C SER A 249 8.64 8.11 18.76
N PRO A 250 8.63 9.41 18.40
CA PRO A 250 9.46 9.92 17.30
C PRO A 250 10.97 9.89 17.62
N THR A 251 11.32 9.72 18.88
CA THR A 251 12.72 9.75 19.36
C THR A 251 13.29 8.37 19.67
N GLN A 252 12.49 7.31 19.57
CA GLN A 252 12.94 5.95 19.84
C GLN A 252 13.02 5.13 18.54
N ASN A 253 14.12 4.41 18.40
CA ASN A 253 14.24 3.38 17.38
C ASN A 253 13.41 2.14 17.75
N LEU A 254 12.82 1.50 16.74
CA LEU A 254 12.14 0.21 16.91
C LEU A 254 13.10 -0.95 17.14
#